data_1d030cbd5e350fdb6646aa6283644dee
#
_entry.id   1d030cbd5e350fdb6646aa6283644dee
#
_cell.length_a   1.000
_cell.length_b   1.000
_cell.length_c   1.000
_cell.angle_alpha   90.00
_cell.angle_beta   90.00
_cell.angle_gamma   90.00
#
_symmetry.space_group_name_H-M   'P 1'
#
loop_
_entity.id
_entity.type
_entity.pdbx_description
1 polymer ?
#
loop_
_entity_poly.entity_id
_entity_poly.type
_entity_poly.pdbx_seq_one_letter_code
_entity_poly.pdbx_strand_id
1 'polypeptide(L)'
;THISNFRKVKRIEDIVRIFYEIQKEVPSKLMMVGEGPEKEGAEQLCEQLGIQSKVIFFGNSNEIDKILCFSDLFLLPSENESFGLAALEAMSCGVPVISSNSGGLPEVNKDGFSGYLSDVGDVAKMSRDAITLLKDEAQLAQFKINALVTAKLFDIHNIVPLYEQVYFKALNSK
;
A
#
# COMPACT_ATOMS: atom_id res chain seq x y z
N THR A 1 6.33 3.97 -2.07
CA THR A 1 6.70 2.61 -2.50
C THR A 1 5.45 1.84 -2.92
N HIS A 2 5.61 0.90 -3.87
CA HIS A 2 4.61 -0.11 -4.24
C HIS A 2 5.29 -1.47 -4.41
N ILE A 3 4.62 -2.54 -3.97
CA ILE A 3 5.12 -3.91 -4.07
C ILE A 3 3.98 -4.82 -4.55
N SER A 4 4.15 -5.45 -5.71
CA SER A 4 3.20 -6.45 -6.23
C SER A 4 3.75 -7.23 -7.43
N ASN A 5 3.01 -8.25 -7.87
CA ASN A 5 3.11 -8.73 -9.25
C ASN A 5 2.39 -7.72 -10.16
N PHE A 6 3.06 -7.09 -11.08
CA PHE A 6 2.51 -6.01 -11.92
C PHE A 6 1.45 -6.52 -12.91
N ARG A 7 0.27 -6.87 -12.37
CA ARG A 7 -0.92 -7.28 -13.12
C ARG A 7 -1.93 -6.15 -13.18
N LYS A 8 -2.81 -6.18 -14.17
CA LYS A 8 -3.85 -5.18 -14.41
C LYS A 8 -4.68 -4.86 -13.16
N VAL A 9 -5.06 -5.88 -12.38
CA VAL A 9 -5.81 -5.73 -11.11
C VAL A 9 -5.09 -4.86 -10.07
N LYS A 10 -3.76 -4.71 -10.17
CA LYS A 10 -2.95 -3.87 -9.29
C LYS A 10 -2.90 -2.40 -9.71
N ARG A 11 -3.45 -2.08 -10.90
CA ARG A 11 -3.60 -0.71 -11.42
C ARG A 11 -2.27 0.06 -11.42
N ILE A 12 -1.25 -0.56 -12.02
CA ILE A 12 0.14 -0.05 -11.97
C ILE A 12 0.26 1.35 -12.57
N GLU A 13 -0.49 1.66 -13.64
CA GLU A 13 -0.53 3.01 -14.20
C GLU A 13 -1.07 4.05 -13.21
N ASP A 14 -2.06 3.70 -12.40
CA ASP A 14 -2.59 4.62 -11.40
C ASP A 14 -1.53 4.97 -10.36
N ILE A 15 -0.67 4.02 -9.97
CA ILE A 15 0.44 4.30 -9.05
C ILE A 15 1.37 5.36 -9.64
N VAL A 16 1.72 5.21 -10.92
CA VAL A 16 2.54 6.18 -11.64
C VAL A 16 1.86 7.55 -11.71
N ARG A 17 0.55 7.60 -11.97
CA ARG A 17 -0.24 8.85 -12.02
C ARG A 17 -0.36 9.51 -10.65
N ILE A 18 -0.60 8.74 -9.59
CA ILE A 18 -0.62 9.23 -8.21
C ILE A 18 0.75 9.82 -7.87
N PHE A 19 1.82 9.10 -8.15
CA PHE A 19 3.17 9.59 -7.89
C PHE A 19 3.51 10.84 -8.71
N TYR A 20 3.04 10.92 -9.96
CA TYR A 20 3.23 12.11 -10.79
C TYR A 20 2.64 13.36 -10.15
N GLU A 21 1.48 13.28 -9.49
CA GLU A 21 0.92 14.41 -8.74
C GLU A 21 1.73 14.69 -7.46
N ILE A 22 2.09 13.65 -6.72
CA ILE A 22 2.88 13.80 -5.47
C ILE A 22 4.19 14.54 -5.74
N GLN A 23 4.95 14.14 -6.76
CA GLN A 23 6.28 14.67 -7.02
C GLN A 23 6.30 16.14 -7.51
N LYS A 24 5.15 16.70 -7.90
CA LYS A 24 5.00 18.14 -8.21
C LYS A 24 5.02 18.98 -6.94
N GLU A 25 4.55 18.42 -5.83
CA GLU A 25 4.29 19.11 -4.58
C GLU A 25 5.30 18.74 -3.47
N VAL A 26 5.85 17.52 -3.54
CA VAL A 26 6.77 16.97 -2.54
C VAL A 26 7.98 16.35 -3.25
N PRO A 27 9.22 16.80 -2.99
CA PRO A 27 10.42 16.15 -3.51
C PRO A 27 10.47 14.67 -3.07
N SER A 28 10.30 13.76 -4.02
CA SER A 28 10.12 12.34 -3.72
C SER A 28 10.65 11.43 -4.82
N LYS A 29 10.79 10.14 -4.49
CA LYS A 29 11.07 9.05 -5.43
C LYS A 29 10.06 7.94 -5.22
N LEU A 30 9.70 7.25 -6.30
CA LEU A 30 8.86 6.05 -6.26
C LEU A 30 9.70 4.80 -6.44
N MET A 31 9.58 3.85 -5.51
CA MET A 31 10.12 2.50 -5.68
C MET A 31 8.99 1.55 -6.07
N MET A 32 9.16 0.87 -7.19
CA MET A 32 8.25 -0.12 -7.75
C MET A 32 8.94 -1.49 -7.65
N VAL A 33 8.46 -2.34 -6.74
CA VAL A 33 9.07 -3.65 -6.46
C VAL A 33 8.18 -4.76 -6.99
N GLY A 34 8.74 -5.60 -7.83
CA GLY A 34 8.07 -6.72 -8.49
C GLY A 34 8.22 -6.70 -10.00
N GLU A 35 7.60 -7.68 -10.62
CA GLU A 35 7.61 -7.90 -12.06
C GLU A 35 6.22 -8.29 -12.54
N GLY A 36 5.94 -8.06 -13.82
CA GLY A 36 4.68 -8.49 -14.43
C GLY A 36 4.34 -7.77 -15.73
N PRO A 37 3.24 -8.14 -16.37
CA PRO A 37 2.89 -7.67 -17.72
C PRO A 37 2.67 -6.16 -17.81
N GLU A 38 2.30 -5.49 -16.73
CA GLU A 38 2.03 -4.04 -16.74
C GLU A 38 3.30 -3.19 -16.53
N LYS A 39 4.50 -3.80 -16.40
CA LYS A 39 5.76 -3.08 -16.15
C LYS A 39 6.12 -2.16 -17.31
N GLU A 40 6.14 -2.71 -18.52
CA GLU A 40 6.53 -1.96 -19.73
C GLU A 40 5.62 -0.74 -19.95
N GLY A 41 4.30 -0.90 -19.77
CA GLY A 41 3.35 0.21 -19.86
C GLY A 41 3.61 1.30 -18.80
N ALA A 42 3.98 0.89 -17.59
CA ALA A 42 4.32 1.82 -16.52
C ALA A 42 5.62 2.59 -16.81
N GLU A 43 6.64 1.92 -17.35
CA GLU A 43 7.91 2.54 -17.77
C GLU A 43 7.66 3.57 -18.87
N GLN A 44 6.90 3.21 -19.91
CA GLN A 44 6.50 4.13 -21.00
C GLN A 44 5.70 5.32 -20.47
N LEU A 45 4.79 5.11 -19.51
CA LEU A 45 4.05 6.20 -18.87
C LEU A 45 4.97 7.14 -18.08
N CYS A 46 5.98 6.60 -17.38
CA CYS A 46 6.97 7.42 -16.70
C CYS A 46 7.76 8.32 -17.67
N GLU A 47 8.13 7.81 -18.84
CA GLU A 47 8.79 8.59 -19.90
C GLU A 47 7.88 9.69 -20.44
N GLN A 48 6.62 9.36 -20.78
CA GLN A 48 5.62 10.31 -21.27
C GLN A 48 5.38 11.46 -20.27
N LEU A 49 5.41 11.16 -18.98
CA LEU A 49 5.23 12.14 -17.90
C LEU A 49 6.54 12.85 -17.51
N GLY A 50 7.68 12.45 -18.05
CA GLY A 50 8.99 13.04 -17.76
C GLY A 50 9.49 12.78 -16.33
N ILE A 51 9.06 11.67 -15.72
CA ILE A 51 9.40 11.31 -14.31
C ILE A 51 10.27 10.07 -14.18
N GLN A 52 10.75 9.50 -15.29
CA GLN A 52 11.53 8.25 -15.30
C GLN A 52 12.76 8.29 -14.38
N SER A 53 13.40 9.44 -14.20
CA SER A 53 14.55 9.60 -13.29
C SER A 53 14.17 9.57 -11.79
N LYS A 54 12.86 9.65 -11.48
CA LYS A 54 12.32 9.64 -10.12
C LYS A 54 11.66 8.30 -9.75
N VAL A 55 11.51 7.39 -10.70
CA VAL A 55 10.89 6.07 -10.50
C VAL A 55 11.96 4.99 -10.65
N ILE A 56 12.03 4.10 -9.67
CA ILE A 56 12.99 2.98 -9.64
C ILE A 56 12.20 1.69 -9.72
N PHE A 57 12.34 0.97 -10.83
CA PHE A 57 11.83 -0.40 -10.98
C PHE A 57 12.88 -1.37 -10.45
N PHE A 58 12.63 -1.89 -9.26
CA PHE A 58 13.62 -2.68 -8.51
C PHE A 58 13.62 -4.16 -8.91
N GLY A 59 12.60 -4.62 -9.65
CA GLY A 59 12.40 -6.05 -9.91
C GLY A 59 11.94 -6.83 -8.67
N ASN A 60 12.08 -8.16 -8.73
CA ASN A 60 11.75 -9.00 -7.59
C ASN A 60 12.85 -8.89 -6.50
N SER A 61 12.44 -8.82 -5.25
CA SER A 61 13.34 -8.74 -4.10
C SER A 61 12.89 -9.67 -2.98
N ASN A 62 13.86 -10.27 -2.30
CA ASN A 62 13.65 -11.01 -1.05
C ASN A 62 13.87 -10.12 0.20
N GLU A 63 14.22 -8.85 0.02
CA GLU A 63 14.50 -7.89 1.09
C GLU A 63 13.39 -6.83 1.18
N ILE A 64 12.13 -7.26 1.05
CA ILE A 64 10.95 -6.40 1.05
C ILE A 64 10.86 -5.58 2.34
N ASP A 65 11.15 -6.19 3.47
CA ASP A 65 11.19 -5.56 4.78
C ASP A 65 12.15 -4.37 4.83
N LYS A 66 13.36 -4.51 4.28
CA LYS A 66 14.33 -3.41 4.22
C LYS A 66 13.82 -2.26 3.35
N ILE A 67 13.23 -2.58 2.20
CA ILE A 67 12.68 -1.56 1.30
C ILE A 67 11.54 -0.80 1.98
N LEU A 68 10.64 -1.51 2.65
CA LEU A 68 9.52 -0.91 3.38
C LEU A 68 10.00 -0.03 4.53
N CYS A 69 11.00 -0.46 5.31
CA CYS A 69 11.54 0.33 6.43
C CYS A 69 12.14 1.70 5.99
N PHE A 70 12.52 1.86 4.72
CA PHE A 70 12.97 3.15 4.16
C PHE A 70 11.84 3.94 3.48
N SER A 71 10.62 3.43 3.49
CA SER A 71 9.49 4.06 2.82
C SER A 71 8.73 4.99 3.76
N ASP A 72 8.24 6.11 3.22
CA ASP A 72 7.38 7.02 3.97
C ASP A 72 5.90 6.74 3.72
N LEU A 73 5.56 6.17 2.56
CA LEU A 73 4.20 5.90 2.15
C LEU A 73 4.13 4.68 1.22
N PHE A 74 3.07 3.89 1.36
CA PHE A 74 2.79 2.75 0.51
C PHE A 74 1.52 3.00 -0.33
N LEU A 75 1.61 2.81 -1.66
CA LEU A 75 0.50 3.00 -2.60
C LEU A 75 -0.07 1.65 -3.02
N LEU A 76 -1.37 1.44 -2.84
CA LEU A 76 -2.07 0.19 -3.19
C LEU A 76 -3.46 0.46 -3.81
N PRO A 77 -3.53 1.02 -5.04
CA PRO A 77 -4.79 1.36 -5.70
C PRO A 77 -5.48 0.16 -6.34
N SER A 78 -5.24 -1.06 -5.86
CA SER A 78 -5.73 -2.31 -6.45
C SER A 78 -7.23 -2.28 -6.70
N GLU A 79 -7.65 -2.82 -7.85
CA GLU A 79 -9.07 -2.98 -8.20
C GLU A 79 -9.76 -4.02 -7.31
N ASN A 80 -9.03 -5.06 -6.96
CA ASN A 80 -9.48 -6.10 -6.03
C ASN A 80 -8.31 -6.63 -5.23
N GLU A 81 -8.49 -6.74 -3.91
CA GLU A 81 -7.51 -7.27 -2.98
C GLU A 81 -8.20 -8.18 -1.98
N SER A 82 -7.85 -9.47 -1.96
CA SER A 82 -8.54 -10.44 -1.10
C SER A 82 -8.41 -10.12 0.39
N PHE A 83 -7.20 -9.72 0.82
CA PHE A 83 -6.92 -9.37 2.21
C PHE A 83 -6.08 -8.09 2.33
N GLY A 84 -5.03 -7.96 1.53
CA GLY A 84 -4.11 -6.82 1.60
C GLY A 84 -2.83 -7.12 2.37
N LEU A 85 -2.22 -8.30 2.17
CA LEU A 85 -0.97 -8.68 2.83
C LEU A 85 0.13 -7.64 2.62
N ALA A 86 0.29 -7.11 1.41
CA ALA A 86 1.29 -6.08 1.13
C ALA A 86 1.05 -4.78 1.93
N ALA A 87 -0.22 -4.41 2.16
CA ALA A 87 -0.56 -3.29 3.05
C ALA A 87 -0.17 -3.60 4.49
N LEU A 88 -0.45 -4.82 4.97
CA LEU A 88 -0.11 -5.25 6.31
C LEU A 88 1.41 -5.31 6.53
N GLU A 89 2.16 -5.81 5.55
CA GLU A 89 3.62 -5.80 5.53
C GLU A 89 4.17 -4.37 5.63
N ALA A 90 3.64 -3.44 4.82
CA ALA A 90 4.02 -2.02 4.90
C ALA A 90 3.73 -1.44 6.29
N MET A 91 2.53 -1.66 6.83
CA MET A 91 2.16 -1.18 8.15
C MET A 91 2.99 -1.80 9.27
N SER A 92 3.45 -3.05 9.12
CA SER A 92 4.36 -3.70 10.10
C SER A 92 5.74 -3.04 10.15
N CYS A 93 6.13 -2.34 9.10
CA CYS A 93 7.31 -1.47 9.05
C CYS A 93 7.01 0.00 9.44
N GLY A 94 5.79 0.28 9.90
CA GLY A 94 5.38 1.64 10.25
C GLY A 94 5.12 2.53 9.04
N VAL A 95 4.75 1.96 7.89
CA VAL A 95 4.48 2.72 6.66
C VAL A 95 2.98 2.88 6.46
N PRO A 96 2.44 4.10 6.48
CA PRO A 96 1.03 4.36 6.19
C PRO A 96 0.67 3.99 4.75
N VAL A 97 -0.59 3.60 4.54
CA VAL A 97 -1.06 3.07 3.26
C VAL A 97 -2.11 3.98 2.64
N ILE A 98 -1.91 4.38 1.39
CA ILE A 98 -2.96 4.95 0.53
C ILE A 98 -3.48 3.83 -0.35
N SER A 99 -4.72 3.42 -0.16
CA SER A 99 -5.28 2.28 -0.88
C SER A 99 -6.69 2.53 -1.40
N SER A 100 -7.13 1.66 -2.30
CA SER A 100 -8.53 1.55 -2.64
C SER A 100 -9.34 0.98 -1.46
N ASN A 101 -10.65 1.22 -1.45
CA ASN A 101 -11.60 0.67 -0.48
C ASN A 101 -12.18 -0.69 -0.93
N SER A 102 -11.40 -1.48 -1.67
CA SER A 102 -11.83 -2.72 -2.32
C SER A 102 -11.40 -3.97 -1.57
N GLY A 103 -12.26 -4.99 -1.60
CA GLY A 103 -11.97 -6.30 -1.01
C GLY A 103 -11.72 -6.22 0.49
N GLY A 104 -10.63 -6.86 0.96
CA GLY A 104 -10.23 -6.86 2.37
C GLY A 104 -9.49 -5.62 2.84
N LEU A 105 -9.16 -4.66 1.95
CA LEU A 105 -8.38 -3.47 2.33
C LEU A 105 -9.02 -2.63 3.44
N PRO A 106 -10.35 -2.39 3.48
CA PRO A 106 -10.98 -1.65 4.57
C PRO A 106 -10.91 -2.35 5.94
N GLU A 107 -10.66 -3.66 5.96
CA GLU A 107 -10.45 -4.41 7.21
C GLU A 107 -9.06 -4.15 7.79
N VAL A 108 -8.06 -4.04 6.90
CA VAL A 108 -6.65 -3.87 7.25
C VAL A 108 -6.27 -2.40 7.39
N ASN A 109 -6.60 -1.56 6.40
CA ASN A 109 -6.28 -0.13 6.40
C ASN A 109 -7.44 0.68 6.97
N LYS A 110 -7.20 1.43 8.04
CA LYS A 110 -8.21 2.27 8.70
C LYS A 110 -8.11 3.70 8.18
N ASP A 111 -9.18 4.13 7.49
CA ASP A 111 -9.26 5.47 6.91
C ASP A 111 -9.07 6.58 7.94
N GLY A 112 -8.18 7.54 7.65
CA GLY A 112 -7.83 8.62 8.56
C GLY A 112 -7.04 8.21 9.81
N PHE A 113 -6.59 6.95 9.90
CA PHE A 113 -5.86 6.45 11.07
C PHE A 113 -4.53 5.79 10.69
N SER A 114 -4.53 4.66 9.99
CA SER A 114 -3.33 3.96 9.52
C SER A 114 -2.95 4.29 8.07
N GLY A 115 -3.83 5.00 7.39
CA GLY A 115 -3.71 5.41 6.00
C GLY A 115 -5.00 6.08 5.53
N TYR A 116 -5.20 6.11 4.22
CA TYR A 116 -6.43 6.61 3.61
C TYR A 116 -7.02 5.61 2.62
N LEU A 117 -8.35 5.61 2.53
CA LEU A 117 -9.13 4.81 1.60
C LEU A 117 -9.78 5.69 0.53
N SER A 118 -9.82 5.23 -0.70
CA SER A 118 -10.46 5.92 -1.83
C SER A 118 -11.18 4.91 -2.72
N ASP A 119 -12.12 5.36 -3.52
CA ASP A 119 -12.73 4.51 -4.52
C ASP A 119 -11.69 4.03 -5.55
N VAL A 120 -11.92 2.84 -6.10
CA VAL A 120 -11.05 2.28 -7.14
C VAL A 120 -10.96 3.25 -8.32
N GLY A 121 -9.75 3.64 -8.68
CA GLY A 121 -9.49 4.57 -9.78
C GLY A 121 -9.59 6.05 -9.41
N ASP A 122 -9.90 6.41 -8.17
CA ASP A 122 -9.86 7.80 -7.73
C ASP A 122 -8.42 8.28 -7.45
N VAL A 123 -7.65 8.34 -8.54
CA VAL A 123 -6.26 8.84 -8.53
C VAL A 123 -6.18 10.24 -7.90
N ALA A 124 -7.18 11.08 -8.15
CA ALA A 124 -7.18 12.46 -7.66
C ALA A 124 -7.29 12.53 -6.13
N LYS A 125 -8.17 11.74 -5.51
CA LYS A 125 -8.28 11.67 -4.05
C LYS A 125 -7.02 11.04 -3.44
N MET A 126 -6.57 9.90 -3.99
CA MET A 126 -5.35 9.23 -3.51
C MET A 126 -4.13 10.15 -3.53
N SER A 127 -3.98 10.96 -4.59
CA SER A 127 -2.89 11.93 -4.69
C SER A 127 -3.01 13.03 -3.65
N ARG A 128 -4.19 13.61 -3.46
CA ARG A 128 -4.41 14.65 -2.44
C ARG A 128 -4.12 14.15 -1.03
N ASP A 129 -4.62 12.97 -0.69
CA ASP A 129 -4.42 12.36 0.63
C ASP A 129 -2.93 12.08 0.88
N ALA A 130 -2.23 11.54 -0.12
CA ALA A 130 -0.79 11.31 -0.06
C ALA A 130 0.00 12.61 0.12
N ILE A 131 -0.31 13.66 -0.65
CA ILE A 131 0.35 14.97 -0.57
C ILE A 131 0.09 15.61 0.80
N THR A 132 -1.14 15.57 1.28
CA THR A 132 -1.51 16.11 2.59
C THR A 132 -0.69 15.45 3.69
N LEU A 133 -0.63 14.12 3.68
CA LEU A 133 0.11 13.35 4.68
C LEU A 133 1.62 13.59 4.61
N LEU A 134 2.20 13.64 3.41
CA LEU A 134 3.64 13.85 3.23
C LEU A 134 4.10 15.28 3.54
N LYS A 135 3.21 16.28 3.51
CA LYS A 135 3.52 17.67 3.86
C LYS A 135 3.41 17.95 5.36
N ASP A 136 2.73 17.12 6.12
CA ASP A 136 2.54 17.27 7.56
C ASP A 136 3.37 16.23 8.32
N GLU A 137 4.57 16.60 8.73
CA GLU A 137 5.50 15.71 9.43
C GLU A 137 4.91 15.16 10.73
N ALA A 138 4.13 15.95 11.47
CA ALA A 138 3.52 15.51 12.73
C ALA A 138 2.41 14.49 12.46
N GLN A 139 1.57 14.74 11.45
CA GLN A 139 0.53 13.80 11.03
C GLN A 139 1.16 12.51 10.47
N LEU A 140 2.19 12.61 9.63
CA LEU A 140 2.89 11.45 9.11
C LEU A 140 3.49 10.59 10.22
N ALA A 141 4.15 11.21 11.20
CA ALA A 141 4.69 10.49 12.36
C ALA A 141 3.60 9.76 13.14
N GLN A 142 2.43 10.39 13.34
CA GLN A 142 1.30 9.76 14.01
C GLN A 142 0.74 8.59 13.21
N PHE A 143 0.61 8.74 11.87
CA PHE A 143 0.14 7.66 11.00
C PHE A 143 1.12 6.49 10.95
N LYS A 144 2.43 6.73 11.00
CA LYS A 144 3.46 5.68 11.13
C LYS A 144 3.25 4.85 12.41
N ILE A 145 3.00 5.50 13.54
CA ILE A 145 2.68 4.82 14.81
C ILE A 145 1.38 4.03 14.69
N ASN A 146 0.34 4.64 14.11
CA ASN A 146 -0.96 4.02 13.96
C ASN A 146 -0.92 2.80 13.02
N ALA A 147 -0.09 2.85 11.97
CA ALA A 147 0.16 1.72 11.08
C ALA A 147 0.72 0.52 11.86
N LEU A 148 1.74 0.73 12.69
CA LEU A 148 2.30 -0.31 13.58
C LEU A 148 1.25 -0.87 14.55
N VAL A 149 0.43 -0.02 15.14
CA VAL A 149 -0.65 -0.44 16.06
C VAL A 149 -1.67 -1.31 15.32
N THR A 150 -2.05 -0.89 14.11
CA THR A 150 -2.99 -1.65 13.28
C THR A 150 -2.41 -2.99 12.87
N ALA A 151 -1.16 -3.04 12.41
CA ALA A 151 -0.50 -4.28 12.03
C ALA A 151 -0.45 -5.31 13.16
N LYS A 152 -0.20 -4.88 14.41
CA LYS A 152 -0.19 -5.75 15.59
C LYS A 152 -1.51 -6.46 15.87
N LEU A 153 -2.64 -5.94 15.41
CA LEU A 153 -3.94 -6.61 15.57
C LEU A 153 -3.99 -7.92 14.75
N PHE A 154 -3.21 -7.99 13.68
CA PHE A 154 -3.11 -9.14 12.78
C PHE A 154 -1.92 -10.06 13.08
N ASP A 155 -1.27 -9.88 14.24
CA ASP A 155 -0.22 -10.79 14.69
C ASP A 155 -0.77 -12.22 14.81
N ILE A 156 0.05 -13.21 14.41
CA ILE A 156 -0.33 -14.62 14.41
C ILE A 156 -0.82 -15.09 15.78
N HIS A 157 -0.25 -14.58 16.87
CA HIS A 157 -0.66 -14.91 18.23
C HIS A 157 -2.07 -14.40 18.58
N ASN A 158 -2.56 -13.37 17.87
CA ASN A 158 -3.93 -12.87 18.00
C ASN A 158 -4.89 -13.64 17.08
N ILE A 159 -4.44 -14.01 15.89
CA ILE A 159 -5.29 -14.57 14.83
C ILE A 159 -5.50 -16.06 15.02
N VAL A 160 -4.47 -16.84 15.38
CA VAL A 160 -4.59 -18.31 15.55
C VAL A 160 -5.67 -18.70 16.56
N PRO A 161 -5.77 -18.07 17.76
CA PRO A 161 -6.83 -18.39 18.70
C PRO A 161 -8.25 -18.18 18.15
N LEU A 162 -8.45 -17.22 17.24
CA LEU A 162 -9.75 -16.98 16.61
C LEU A 162 -10.13 -18.14 15.66
N TYR A 163 -9.18 -18.65 14.89
CA TYR A 163 -9.39 -19.84 14.07
C TYR A 163 -9.69 -21.08 14.90
N GLU A 164 -8.94 -21.31 15.99
CA GLU A 164 -9.19 -22.41 16.91
C GLU A 164 -10.61 -22.37 17.49
N GLN A 165 -11.09 -21.17 17.89
CA GLN A 165 -12.46 -21.01 18.38
C GLN A 165 -13.51 -21.40 17.32
N VAL A 166 -13.28 -21.07 16.04
CA VAL A 166 -14.18 -21.46 14.95
C VAL A 166 -14.19 -22.98 14.77
N TYR A 167 -13.03 -23.62 14.81
CA TYR A 167 -12.94 -25.09 14.74
C TYR A 167 -13.64 -25.78 15.90
N PHE A 168 -13.42 -25.31 17.14
CA PHE A 168 -14.11 -25.86 18.31
C PHE A 168 -15.63 -25.70 18.23
N LYS A 169 -16.13 -24.55 17.76
CA LYS A 169 -17.57 -24.35 17.54
C LYS A 169 -18.12 -25.33 16.50
N ALA A 170 -17.43 -25.49 15.37
CA ALA A 170 -17.87 -26.41 14.32
C ALA A 170 -17.89 -27.90 14.78
N LEU A 171 -16.91 -28.31 15.57
CA LEU A 171 -16.85 -29.65 16.12
C LEU A 171 -17.93 -29.95 17.18
N ASN A 172 -18.33 -28.96 17.94
CA ASN A 172 -19.33 -29.04 19.01
C ASN A 172 -20.77 -28.71 18.57
N SER A 173 -20.98 -28.36 17.31
CA SER A 173 -22.30 -28.05 16.71
C SER A 173 -22.94 -29.29 16.10
N LYS A 174 -22.96 -30.44 16.85
CA LYS A 174 -23.71 -31.66 16.49
C LYS A 174 -24.98 -31.75 17.31
#